data_39d1a881cc05c081d8f883d4eaeaa6a5
#
_entry.id   39d1a881cc05c081d8f883d4eaeaa6a5
#
_cell.length_a   1.000
_cell.length_b   1.000
_cell.length_c   1.000
_cell.angle_alpha   90.00
_cell.angle_beta   90.00
_cell.angle_gamma   90.00
#
_symmetry.space_group_name_H-M   'P 1'
#
loop_
_entity.id
_entity.type
_entity.pdbx_description
1 polymer ?
#
loop_
_entity_poly.entity_id
_entity_poly.type
_entity_poly.pdbx_seq_one_letter_code
_entity_poly.pdbx_strand_id
1 'polypeptide(L)'
;EKLSKFTPKIGYTNHWRDYSALNPSADALPAENAKAANLYETGYQLAKVGKPADKDEWLMNPQTVNAYYEPSMNVIVFPAAILQPPFFDPKAEDAANYGGIGAVIGHEIGHGFDDQGSQYDGDGKLNNWWTDEDRKNFEARTGALIAQYNGFVPQQLAEKYADEPDKAPHVNGALTIGENIGDLGGVNIALKAYAFALGKAAGKADVEEDGSPAAIKALLDTAPEMDGFTGLQRFFLSYASIWRTKNRDELAEQYLQIDPHSPAEFRTNGIASNVDLFYDAFNVTEGDAMWLDPDARVRIW
;
A
#
# COMPACT_ATOMS: atom_id res chain seq x y z
N GLU A 1 9.51 -16.26 9.63
CA GLU A 1 10.35 -16.88 8.59
C GLU A 1 10.15 -16.20 7.23
N LYS A 2 8.91 -16.04 6.67
CA LYS A 2 8.70 -15.42 5.36
C LYS A 2 9.27 -13.99 5.30
N LEU A 3 8.94 -13.14 6.26
CA LEU A 3 9.42 -11.76 6.34
C LEU A 3 10.95 -11.68 6.39
N SER A 4 11.63 -12.60 7.09
CA SER A 4 13.09 -12.60 7.17
C SER A 4 13.79 -13.00 5.86
N LYS A 5 13.03 -13.47 4.86
CA LYS A 5 13.50 -13.80 3.51
C LYS A 5 13.16 -12.74 2.47
N PHE A 6 12.54 -11.63 2.85
CA PHE A 6 12.28 -10.52 1.93
C PHE A 6 13.59 -9.96 1.39
N THR A 7 13.63 -9.71 0.09
CA THR A 7 14.76 -9.03 -0.55
C THR A 7 14.32 -7.61 -0.94
N PRO A 8 14.80 -6.57 -0.25
CA PRO A 8 14.48 -5.18 -0.60
C PRO A 8 15.32 -4.72 -1.79
N LYS A 9 14.69 -3.96 -2.70
CA LYS A 9 15.31 -3.30 -3.84
C LYS A 9 14.91 -1.84 -3.84
N ILE A 10 15.88 -0.94 -3.89
CA ILE A 10 15.66 0.51 -3.70
C ILE A 10 16.36 1.28 -4.81
N GLY A 11 15.63 2.18 -5.45
CA GLY A 11 16.14 3.13 -6.44
C GLY A 11 16.10 2.60 -7.86
N TYR A 12 17.07 1.81 -8.26
CA TYR A 12 17.20 1.26 -9.62
C TYR A 12 18.00 -0.04 -9.63
N THR A 13 17.90 -0.77 -10.75
CA THR A 13 18.58 -2.07 -10.93
C THR A 13 20.10 -1.91 -11.09
N ASN A 14 20.85 -2.88 -10.56
CA ASN A 14 22.27 -3.03 -10.85
C ASN A 14 22.52 -3.76 -12.17
N HIS A 15 21.51 -4.44 -12.72
CA HIS A 15 21.57 -5.23 -13.94
C HIS A 15 20.52 -4.72 -14.94
N TRP A 16 20.96 -3.83 -15.85
CA TRP A 16 20.10 -3.30 -16.89
C TRP A 16 19.85 -4.35 -17.97
N ARG A 17 18.60 -4.41 -18.44
CA ARG A 17 18.24 -5.27 -19.57
C ARG A 17 18.99 -4.82 -20.82
N ASP A 18 19.59 -5.76 -21.54
CA ASP A 18 20.28 -5.50 -22.80
C ASP A 18 19.25 -5.39 -23.93
N TYR A 19 19.06 -4.17 -24.43
CA TYR A 19 18.19 -3.87 -25.57
C TYR A 19 18.96 -3.76 -26.90
N SER A 20 20.23 -4.16 -26.96
CA SER A 20 21.06 -4.03 -28.17
C SER A 20 20.50 -4.79 -29.39
N ALA A 21 19.71 -5.83 -29.16
CA ALA A 21 19.03 -6.57 -30.23
C ALA A 21 17.75 -5.89 -30.72
N LEU A 22 17.26 -4.87 -30.03
CA LEU A 22 16.10 -4.08 -30.41
C LEU A 22 16.57 -2.90 -31.26
N ASN A 23 16.31 -2.97 -32.57
CA ASN A 23 16.73 -1.94 -33.52
C ASN A 23 15.51 -1.13 -34.04
N PRO A 24 15.00 -0.14 -33.30
CA PRO A 24 13.97 0.74 -33.81
C PRO A 24 14.52 1.60 -34.95
N SER A 25 13.76 1.78 -36.03
CA SER A 25 14.14 2.61 -37.16
C SER A 25 13.32 3.89 -37.19
N ALA A 26 13.99 5.02 -37.44
CA ALA A 26 13.31 6.29 -37.64
C ALA A 26 12.49 6.32 -38.95
N ASP A 27 12.84 5.46 -39.92
CA ASP A 27 12.17 5.35 -41.21
C ASP A 27 11.01 4.35 -41.21
N ALA A 28 10.89 3.54 -40.16
CA ALA A 28 9.81 2.58 -40.01
C ALA A 28 8.54 3.25 -39.45
N LEU A 29 7.38 2.68 -39.79
CA LEU A 29 6.11 3.10 -39.19
C LEU A 29 6.12 2.80 -37.67
N PRO A 30 5.45 3.62 -36.86
CA PRO A 30 5.33 3.35 -35.41
C PRO A 30 4.84 1.94 -35.08
N ALA A 31 3.91 1.38 -35.88
CA ALA A 31 3.40 0.03 -35.72
C ALA A 31 4.47 -1.05 -35.97
N GLU A 32 5.43 -0.81 -36.87
CA GLU A 32 6.52 -1.73 -37.16
C GLU A 32 7.53 -1.75 -36.00
N ASN A 33 7.86 -0.58 -35.46
CA ASN A 33 8.70 -0.45 -34.27
C ASN A 33 8.03 -1.10 -33.04
N ALA A 34 6.72 -0.89 -32.86
CA ALA A 34 5.96 -1.54 -31.80
C ALA A 34 5.96 -3.07 -31.93
N LYS A 35 5.80 -3.60 -33.16
CA LYS A 35 5.89 -5.02 -33.44
C LYS A 35 7.28 -5.60 -33.12
N ALA A 36 8.34 -4.87 -33.47
CA ALA A 36 9.71 -5.29 -33.16
C ALA A 36 9.94 -5.34 -31.63
N ALA A 37 9.45 -4.33 -30.89
CA ALA A 37 9.51 -4.30 -29.44
C ALA A 37 8.73 -5.47 -28.80
N ASN A 38 7.52 -5.77 -29.28
CA ASN A 38 6.72 -6.89 -28.78
C ASN A 38 7.37 -8.26 -29.08
N LEU A 39 8.02 -8.42 -30.24
CA LEU A 39 8.76 -9.64 -30.56
C LEU A 39 9.98 -9.81 -29.65
N TYR A 40 10.71 -8.73 -29.38
CA TYR A 40 11.82 -8.74 -28.43
C TYR A 40 11.33 -9.15 -27.04
N GLU A 41 10.26 -8.51 -26.54
CA GLU A 41 9.71 -8.81 -25.21
C GLU A 41 9.21 -10.26 -25.12
N THR A 42 8.50 -10.74 -26.12
CA THR A 42 8.05 -12.15 -26.19
C THR A 42 9.22 -13.11 -26.14
N GLY A 43 10.27 -12.85 -26.93
CA GLY A 43 11.49 -13.65 -26.91
C GLY A 43 12.20 -13.66 -25.55
N TYR A 44 12.26 -12.49 -24.91
CA TYR A 44 12.81 -12.36 -23.55
C TYR A 44 12.02 -13.18 -22.53
N GLN A 45 10.68 -13.11 -22.53
CA GLN A 45 9.85 -13.88 -21.62
C GLN A 45 9.94 -15.40 -21.88
N LEU A 46 9.93 -15.83 -23.15
CA LEU A 46 10.10 -17.24 -23.51
C LEU A 46 11.45 -17.80 -23.08
N ALA A 47 12.51 -16.97 -23.09
CA ALA A 47 13.84 -17.38 -22.66
C ALA A 47 13.95 -17.67 -21.14
N LYS A 48 12.96 -17.29 -20.34
CA LYS A 48 12.87 -17.61 -18.90
C LYS A 48 12.31 -19.01 -18.64
N VAL A 49 11.62 -19.62 -19.59
CA VAL A 49 10.98 -20.92 -19.42
C VAL A 49 12.04 -21.97 -19.03
N GLY A 50 11.77 -22.70 -17.96
CA GLY A 50 12.67 -23.73 -17.43
C GLY A 50 13.87 -23.22 -16.65
N LYS A 51 13.97 -21.92 -16.40
CA LYS A 51 15.00 -21.32 -15.54
C LYS A 51 14.41 -20.95 -14.16
N PRO A 52 15.24 -20.87 -13.11
CA PRO A 52 14.83 -20.29 -11.84
C PRO A 52 14.38 -18.83 -12.03
N ALA A 53 13.47 -18.37 -11.15
CA ALA A 53 13.11 -16.95 -11.10
C ALA A 53 14.34 -16.08 -10.82
N ASP A 54 14.52 -15.05 -11.64
CA ASP A 54 15.61 -14.09 -11.46
C ASP A 54 15.16 -13.03 -10.44
N LYS A 55 15.63 -13.18 -9.19
CA LYS A 55 15.29 -12.24 -8.13
C LYS A 55 15.89 -10.83 -8.34
N ASP A 56 16.83 -10.66 -9.26
CA ASP A 56 17.42 -9.36 -9.59
C ASP A 56 16.62 -8.60 -10.67
N GLU A 57 15.67 -9.25 -11.32
CA GLU A 57 14.80 -8.61 -12.30
C GLU A 57 13.91 -7.54 -11.66
N TRP A 58 13.80 -6.40 -12.34
CA TRP A 58 12.89 -5.33 -11.98
C TRP A 58 11.69 -5.33 -12.93
N LEU A 59 10.48 -5.27 -12.35
CA LEU A 59 9.21 -5.25 -13.12
C LEU A 59 8.71 -3.83 -13.38
N MET A 60 9.27 -2.84 -12.68
CA MET A 60 9.00 -1.41 -12.89
C MET A 60 10.27 -0.66 -13.24
N ASN A 61 10.13 0.39 -14.04
CA ASN A 61 11.23 1.28 -14.36
C ASN A 61 11.52 2.26 -13.22
N PRO A 62 12.76 2.77 -13.06
CA PRO A 62 13.12 3.69 -11.98
C PRO A 62 12.32 5.00 -11.95
N GLN A 63 11.77 5.45 -13.07
CA GLN A 63 10.94 6.66 -13.18
C GLN A 63 9.45 6.40 -12.85
N THR A 64 9.07 5.18 -12.52
CA THR A 64 7.69 4.86 -12.13
C THR A 64 7.45 5.32 -10.70
N VAL A 65 6.46 6.20 -10.50
CA VAL A 65 6.02 6.63 -9.16
C VAL A 65 5.11 5.56 -8.60
N ASN A 66 5.70 4.48 -8.15
CA ASN A 66 5.02 3.35 -7.52
C ASN A 66 6.04 2.47 -6.76
N ALA A 67 5.53 1.46 -6.05
CA ALA A 67 6.28 0.38 -5.43
C ALA A 67 5.59 -0.95 -5.74
N TYR A 68 6.20 -2.06 -5.42
CA TYR A 68 5.53 -3.36 -5.54
C TYR A 68 6.19 -4.45 -4.70
N TYR A 69 5.39 -5.43 -4.31
CA TYR A 69 5.85 -6.72 -3.82
C TYR A 69 5.62 -7.80 -4.88
N GLU A 70 6.59 -8.64 -5.13
CA GLU A 70 6.47 -9.79 -6.05
C GLU A 70 6.54 -11.11 -5.28
N PRO A 71 5.41 -11.81 -5.09
CA PRO A 71 5.32 -12.98 -4.24
C PRO A 71 6.14 -14.18 -4.73
N SER A 72 6.26 -14.38 -6.05
CA SER A 72 7.02 -15.50 -6.61
C SER A 72 8.53 -15.35 -6.41
N MET A 73 9.01 -14.15 -6.16
CA MET A 73 10.41 -13.83 -5.87
C MET A 73 10.65 -13.49 -4.41
N ASN A 74 9.60 -13.20 -3.66
CA ASN A 74 9.63 -12.67 -2.29
C ASN A 74 10.51 -11.41 -2.20
N VAL A 75 10.29 -10.47 -3.13
CA VAL A 75 11.01 -9.21 -3.22
C VAL A 75 10.07 -8.02 -3.04
N ILE A 76 10.59 -6.95 -2.44
CA ILE A 76 9.90 -5.68 -2.23
C ILE A 76 10.70 -4.57 -2.92
N VAL A 77 10.06 -3.76 -3.76
CA VAL A 77 10.76 -2.87 -4.70
C VAL A 77 10.23 -1.46 -4.64
N PHE A 78 11.14 -0.49 -4.47
CA PHE A 78 10.86 0.94 -4.43
C PHE A 78 11.67 1.65 -5.51
N PRO A 79 11.11 1.90 -6.72
CA PRO A 79 11.74 2.71 -7.75
C PRO A 79 12.13 4.11 -7.28
N ALA A 80 13.18 4.70 -7.87
CA ALA A 80 13.71 6.00 -7.45
C ALA A 80 12.66 7.11 -7.46
N ALA A 81 11.69 7.06 -8.38
CA ALA A 81 10.69 8.12 -8.52
C ALA A 81 9.70 8.21 -7.36
N ILE A 82 9.40 7.11 -6.64
CA ILE A 82 8.54 7.19 -5.45
C ILE A 82 9.29 7.76 -4.23
N LEU A 83 10.63 7.73 -4.26
CA LEU A 83 11.48 8.26 -3.19
C LEU A 83 11.68 9.77 -3.33
N GLN A 84 10.62 10.49 -3.69
CA GLN A 84 10.54 11.92 -3.90
C GLN A 84 9.28 12.48 -3.22
N PRO A 85 9.21 13.80 -2.93
CA PRO A 85 7.98 14.41 -2.47
C PRO A 85 6.80 14.13 -3.42
N PRO A 86 5.59 13.88 -2.91
CA PRO A 86 5.16 13.98 -1.51
C PRO A 86 5.39 12.73 -0.66
N PHE A 87 5.94 11.62 -1.21
CA PHE A 87 6.11 10.36 -0.49
C PHE A 87 7.29 10.41 0.48
N PHE A 88 8.43 10.92 0.01
CA PHE A 88 9.66 11.02 0.80
C PHE A 88 10.41 12.33 0.52
N ASP A 89 10.81 13.03 1.58
CA ASP A 89 11.73 14.15 1.51
C ASP A 89 12.76 14.01 2.64
N PRO A 90 14.08 13.89 2.35
CA PRO A 90 15.11 13.76 3.37
C PRO A 90 15.26 15.00 4.27
N LYS A 91 14.59 16.10 3.93
CA LYS A 91 14.55 17.34 4.71
C LYS A 91 13.25 17.51 5.50
N ALA A 92 12.24 16.70 5.22
CA ALA A 92 10.99 16.71 5.97
C ALA A 92 11.18 16.05 7.34
N GLU A 93 10.25 16.34 8.24
CA GLU A 93 10.18 15.69 9.54
C GLU A 93 9.76 14.21 9.44
N ASP A 94 10.05 13.45 10.49
CA ASP A 94 9.76 12.03 10.53
C ASP A 94 8.26 11.73 10.37
N ALA A 95 7.36 12.49 11.04
CA ALA A 95 5.92 12.29 10.91
C ALA A 95 5.46 12.33 9.45
N ALA A 96 5.98 13.27 8.65
CA ALA A 96 5.65 13.38 7.23
C ALA A 96 6.17 12.17 6.42
N ASN A 97 7.42 11.77 6.64
CA ASN A 97 8.03 10.65 5.92
C ASN A 97 7.42 9.30 6.32
N TYR A 98 7.12 9.08 7.60
CA TYR A 98 6.44 7.87 8.04
C TYR A 98 4.98 7.81 7.58
N GLY A 99 4.27 8.94 7.52
CA GLY A 99 2.93 9.03 6.95
C GLY A 99 2.89 8.87 5.43
N GLY A 100 3.96 9.27 4.73
CA GLY A 100 4.13 9.09 3.28
C GLY A 100 4.74 7.74 2.92
N ILE A 101 6.05 7.73 2.65
CA ILE A 101 6.75 6.51 2.20
C ILE A 101 6.72 5.40 3.25
N GLY A 102 6.68 5.72 4.54
CA GLY A 102 6.58 4.71 5.60
C GLY A 102 5.32 3.86 5.47
N ALA A 103 4.17 4.48 5.22
CA ALA A 103 2.92 3.78 4.96
C ALA A 103 3.00 2.90 3.70
N VAL A 104 3.65 3.38 2.63
CA VAL A 104 3.88 2.60 1.40
C VAL A 104 4.79 1.41 1.68
N ILE A 105 5.88 1.57 2.45
CA ILE A 105 6.76 0.47 2.82
C ILE A 105 5.97 -0.61 3.59
N GLY A 106 5.15 -0.18 4.55
CA GLY A 106 4.30 -1.09 5.30
C GLY A 106 3.25 -1.78 4.44
N HIS A 107 2.68 -1.07 3.45
CA HIS A 107 1.75 -1.59 2.45
C HIS A 107 2.38 -2.72 1.63
N GLU A 108 3.56 -2.50 1.07
CA GLU A 108 4.27 -3.53 0.29
C GLU A 108 4.68 -4.74 1.14
N ILE A 109 5.04 -4.52 2.41
CA ILE A 109 5.24 -5.63 3.35
C ILE A 109 3.93 -6.41 3.54
N GLY A 110 2.80 -5.71 3.63
CA GLY A 110 1.46 -6.26 3.77
C GLY A 110 1.09 -7.20 2.63
N HIS A 111 1.49 -6.88 1.39
CA HIS A 111 1.26 -7.75 0.23
C HIS A 111 1.90 -9.13 0.35
N GLY A 112 2.93 -9.28 1.17
CA GLY A 112 3.47 -10.60 1.49
C GLY A 112 2.50 -11.50 2.26
N PHE A 113 1.47 -10.91 2.88
CA PHE A 113 0.55 -11.57 3.81
C PHE A 113 -0.93 -11.29 3.51
N ASP A 114 -1.25 -10.64 2.38
CA ASP A 114 -2.61 -10.41 1.92
C ASP A 114 -3.28 -11.69 1.38
N ASP A 115 -4.44 -11.57 0.74
CA ASP A 115 -5.21 -12.68 0.18
C ASP A 115 -4.44 -13.46 -0.91
N GLN A 116 -3.57 -12.79 -1.68
CA GLN A 116 -2.77 -13.40 -2.73
C GLN A 116 -1.38 -13.80 -2.23
N GLY A 117 -0.63 -12.86 -1.63
CA GLY A 117 0.73 -13.10 -1.17
C GLY A 117 0.81 -14.15 -0.07
N SER A 118 -0.22 -14.26 0.76
CA SER A 118 -0.29 -15.30 1.81
C SER A 118 -0.30 -16.74 1.27
N GLN A 119 -0.55 -16.93 -0.03
CA GLN A 119 -0.50 -18.24 -0.69
C GLN A 119 0.93 -18.69 -1.03
N TYR A 120 1.90 -17.77 -0.96
CA TYR A 120 3.31 -18.05 -1.27
C TYR A 120 4.13 -18.14 0.01
N ASP A 121 5.05 -19.09 0.06
CA ASP A 121 6.01 -19.22 1.15
C ASP A 121 7.19 -18.21 1.01
N GLY A 122 8.12 -18.22 1.96
CA GLY A 122 9.29 -17.33 1.95
C GLY A 122 10.29 -17.58 0.82
N ASP A 123 10.17 -18.68 0.11
CA ASP A 123 11.00 -19.02 -1.06
C ASP A 123 10.32 -18.64 -2.39
N GLY A 124 9.10 -18.07 -2.32
CA GLY A 124 8.30 -17.67 -3.47
C GLY A 124 7.54 -18.81 -4.14
N LYS A 125 7.36 -19.92 -3.45
CA LYS A 125 6.60 -21.07 -3.96
C LYS A 125 5.15 -20.96 -3.52
N LEU A 126 4.23 -21.27 -4.44
CA LEU A 126 2.82 -21.43 -4.12
C LEU A 126 2.65 -22.64 -3.20
N ASN A 127 2.56 -22.40 -1.92
CA ASN A 127 2.57 -23.41 -0.87
C ASN A 127 1.75 -22.95 0.33
N ASN A 128 0.79 -23.77 0.76
CA ASN A 128 0.02 -23.48 1.97
C ASN A 128 0.89 -23.74 3.22
N TRP A 129 1.31 -22.65 3.88
CA TRP A 129 2.09 -22.65 5.10
C TRP A 129 1.30 -22.24 6.35
N TRP A 130 0.02 -21.91 6.17
CA TRP A 130 -0.87 -21.52 7.24
C TRP A 130 -1.43 -22.75 7.98
N THR A 131 -1.68 -22.58 9.28
CA THR A 131 -2.57 -23.52 9.98
C THR A 131 -4.03 -23.25 9.59
N ASP A 132 -4.89 -24.24 9.76
CA ASP A 132 -6.33 -24.08 9.48
C ASP A 132 -6.95 -22.98 10.37
N GLU A 133 -6.48 -22.85 11.61
CA GLU A 133 -6.95 -21.83 12.56
C GLU A 133 -6.52 -20.43 12.13
N ASP A 134 -5.25 -20.23 11.75
CA ASP A 134 -4.74 -18.94 11.27
C ASP A 134 -5.49 -18.51 9.99
N ARG A 135 -5.67 -19.45 9.05
CA ARG A 135 -6.44 -19.20 7.83
C ARG A 135 -7.87 -18.77 8.12
N LYS A 136 -8.56 -19.47 9.02
CA LYS A 136 -9.93 -19.13 9.42
C LYS A 136 -10.01 -17.75 10.08
N ASN A 137 -9.05 -17.41 10.95
CA ASN A 137 -9.00 -16.12 11.62
C ASN A 137 -8.71 -14.99 10.61
N PHE A 138 -7.83 -15.21 9.67
CA PHE A 138 -7.56 -14.29 8.58
C PHE A 138 -8.81 -14.05 7.73
N GLU A 139 -9.49 -15.10 7.29
CA GLU A 139 -10.72 -15.02 6.48
C GLU A 139 -11.86 -14.30 7.20
N ALA A 140 -11.99 -14.48 8.50
CA ALA A 140 -12.99 -13.75 9.28
C ALA A 140 -12.72 -12.24 9.29
N ARG A 141 -11.46 -11.83 9.46
CA ARG A 141 -11.05 -10.41 9.48
C ARG A 141 -11.15 -9.79 8.08
N THR A 142 -10.67 -10.48 7.05
CA THR A 142 -10.77 -10.00 5.67
C THR A 142 -12.22 -9.93 5.20
N GLY A 143 -13.08 -10.87 5.61
CA GLY A 143 -14.51 -10.81 5.36
C GLY A 143 -15.20 -9.59 5.96
N ALA A 144 -14.79 -9.17 7.17
CA ALA A 144 -15.28 -7.94 7.79
C ALA A 144 -14.85 -6.69 7.02
N LEU A 145 -13.59 -6.64 6.55
CA LEU A 145 -13.08 -5.53 5.73
C LEU A 145 -13.79 -5.47 4.37
N ILE A 146 -14.00 -6.61 3.71
CA ILE A 146 -14.79 -6.71 2.47
C ILE A 146 -16.19 -6.15 2.66
N ALA A 147 -16.88 -6.56 3.73
CA ALA A 147 -18.23 -6.08 4.01
C ALA A 147 -18.27 -4.57 4.25
N GLN A 148 -17.28 -4.01 4.95
CA GLN A 148 -17.16 -2.58 5.19
C GLN A 148 -16.99 -1.81 3.87
N TYR A 149 -16.07 -2.26 3.00
CA TYR A 149 -15.81 -1.59 1.72
C TYR A 149 -16.94 -1.73 0.71
N ASN A 150 -17.69 -2.83 0.72
CA ASN A 150 -18.90 -2.99 -0.08
C ASN A 150 -19.99 -1.94 0.25
N GLY A 151 -19.92 -1.35 1.45
CA GLY A 151 -20.82 -0.27 1.85
C GLY A 151 -20.46 1.12 1.28
N PHE A 152 -19.24 1.28 0.74
CA PHE A 152 -18.75 2.58 0.29
C PHE A 152 -19.20 2.94 -1.12
N VAL A 153 -19.67 4.18 -1.28
CA VAL A 153 -19.95 4.83 -2.57
C VAL A 153 -19.07 6.07 -2.64
N PRO A 154 -18.22 6.25 -3.68
CA PRO A 154 -17.44 7.47 -3.82
C PRO A 154 -18.31 8.72 -3.81
N GLN A 155 -17.93 9.76 -3.06
CA GLN A 155 -18.73 10.96 -2.90
C GLN A 155 -19.14 11.57 -4.25
N GLN A 156 -18.20 11.66 -5.21
CA GLN A 156 -18.49 12.19 -6.55
C GLN A 156 -19.57 11.40 -7.29
N LEU A 157 -19.63 10.07 -7.08
CA LEU A 157 -20.66 9.23 -7.70
C LEU A 157 -21.98 9.28 -6.93
N ALA A 158 -21.94 9.39 -5.61
CA ALA A 158 -23.13 9.66 -4.81
C ALA A 158 -23.80 10.99 -5.23
N GLU A 159 -23.02 12.03 -5.52
CA GLU A 159 -23.50 13.32 -6.04
C GLU A 159 -24.09 13.16 -7.46
N LYS A 160 -23.42 12.42 -8.35
CA LYS A 160 -23.90 12.14 -9.71
C LYS A 160 -25.25 11.40 -9.72
N TYR A 161 -25.42 10.47 -8.80
CA TYR A 161 -26.64 9.64 -8.69
C TYR A 161 -27.60 10.13 -7.60
N ALA A 162 -27.53 11.41 -7.21
CA ALA A 162 -28.36 11.96 -6.12
C ALA A 162 -29.86 11.75 -6.30
N ASP A 163 -30.36 11.79 -7.54
CA ASP A 163 -31.77 11.54 -7.86
C ASP A 163 -32.15 10.05 -7.90
N GLU A 164 -31.19 9.16 -8.00
CA GLU A 164 -31.36 7.70 -8.07
C GLU A 164 -30.28 6.98 -7.23
N PRO A 165 -30.23 7.20 -5.90
CA PRO A 165 -29.12 6.74 -5.06
C PRO A 165 -28.89 5.22 -5.09
N ASP A 166 -29.95 4.44 -5.32
CA ASP A 166 -29.86 2.98 -5.45
C ASP A 166 -29.11 2.52 -6.71
N LYS A 167 -28.85 3.42 -7.65
CA LYS A 167 -28.06 3.15 -8.86
C LYS A 167 -26.57 3.54 -8.73
N ALA A 168 -26.21 4.23 -7.66
CA ALA A 168 -24.81 4.59 -7.42
C ALA A 168 -23.97 3.33 -7.26
N PRO A 169 -22.85 3.19 -8.02
CA PRO A 169 -22.00 2.02 -7.91
C PRO A 169 -21.19 2.04 -6.63
N HIS A 170 -21.15 0.91 -5.96
CA HIS A 170 -20.36 0.68 -4.74
C HIS A 170 -18.96 0.17 -5.05
N VAL A 171 -18.05 0.33 -4.11
CA VAL A 171 -16.75 -0.35 -4.11
C VAL A 171 -16.98 -1.87 -4.09
N ASN A 172 -16.19 -2.60 -4.86
CA ASN A 172 -16.13 -4.06 -4.78
C ASN A 172 -15.07 -4.46 -3.75
N GLY A 173 -15.46 -4.64 -2.50
CA GLY A 173 -14.54 -4.97 -1.42
C GLY A 173 -13.77 -6.28 -1.62
N ALA A 174 -14.35 -7.25 -2.36
CA ALA A 174 -13.66 -8.50 -2.68
C ALA A 174 -12.57 -8.31 -3.74
N LEU A 175 -12.78 -7.41 -4.73
CA LEU A 175 -11.77 -7.04 -5.72
C LEU A 175 -10.61 -6.28 -5.07
N THR A 176 -10.92 -5.43 -4.09
CA THR A 176 -9.94 -4.50 -3.51
C THR A 176 -9.33 -4.98 -2.19
N ILE A 177 -9.61 -6.20 -1.76
CA ILE A 177 -9.23 -6.69 -0.42
C ILE A 177 -7.71 -6.70 -0.20
N GLY A 178 -6.91 -7.12 -1.18
CA GLY A 178 -5.46 -7.17 -1.06
C GLY A 178 -4.87 -5.78 -0.81
N GLU A 179 -5.31 -4.80 -1.58
CA GLU A 179 -4.90 -3.40 -1.45
C GLU A 179 -5.36 -2.78 -0.12
N ASN A 180 -6.59 -3.08 0.30
CA ASN A 180 -7.11 -2.59 1.58
C ASN A 180 -6.36 -3.19 2.77
N ILE A 181 -5.93 -4.46 2.70
CA ILE A 181 -5.06 -5.10 3.70
C ILE A 181 -3.70 -4.42 3.73
N GLY A 182 -3.11 -4.17 2.55
CA GLY A 182 -1.84 -3.45 2.41
C GLY A 182 -1.90 -2.07 3.05
N ASP A 183 -2.92 -1.27 2.74
CA ASP A 183 -3.10 0.07 3.27
C ASP A 183 -3.30 0.07 4.79
N LEU A 184 -4.20 -0.78 5.32
CA LEU A 184 -4.49 -0.84 6.74
C LEU A 184 -3.29 -1.33 7.55
N GLY A 185 -2.63 -2.37 7.07
CA GLY A 185 -1.39 -2.89 7.65
C GLY A 185 -0.27 -1.87 7.56
N GLY A 186 -0.15 -1.21 6.39
CA GLY A 186 0.86 -0.21 6.10
C GLY A 186 0.83 0.98 7.06
N VAL A 187 -0.34 1.55 7.29
CA VAL A 187 -0.52 2.65 8.25
C VAL A 187 -0.16 2.22 9.67
N ASN A 188 -0.63 1.05 10.12
CA ASN A 188 -0.33 0.56 11.47
C ASN A 188 1.16 0.25 11.67
N ILE A 189 1.82 -0.37 10.67
CA ILE A 189 3.26 -0.64 10.69
C ILE A 189 4.05 0.68 10.73
N ALA A 190 3.67 1.66 9.90
CA ALA A 190 4.34 2.95 9.84
C ALA A 190 4.19 3.76 11.14
N LEU A 191 3.01 3.75 11.77
CA LEU A 191 2.79 4.38 13.08
C LEU A 191 3.69 3.77 14.16
N LYS A 192 3.80 2.45 14.18
CA LYS A 192 4.68 1.74 15.11
C LYS A 192 6.15 2.04 14.85
N ALA A 193 6.57 2.07 13.58
CA ALA A 193 7.93 2.42 13.20
C ALA A 193 8.26 3.88 13.57
N TYR A 194 7.33 4.80 13.37
CA TYR A 194 7.47 6.21 13.79
C TYR A 194 7.63 6.33 15.30
N ALA A 195 6.81 5.62 16.08
CA ALA A 195 6.94 5.59 17.54
C ALA A 195 8.33 5.11 17.96
N PHE A 196 8.84 4.04 17.38
CA PHE A 196 10.18 3.53 17.69
C PHE A 196 11.28 4.50 17.29
N ALA A 197 11.15 5.21 16.17
CA ALA A 197 12.10 6.24 15.77
C ALA A 197 12.16 7.38 16.79
N LEU A 198 11.02 7.87 17.28
CA LEU A 198 10.95 8.86 18.33
C LEU A 198 11.62 8.37 19.64
N GLY A 199 11.36 7.13 20.02
CA GLY A 199 11.99 6.53 21.20
C GLY A 199 13.50 6.45 21.08
N LYS A 200 14.01 6.01 19.94
CA LYS A 200 15.46 5.95 19.65
C LYS A 200 16.09 7.34 19.64
N ALA A 201 15.43 8.33 19.03
CA ALA A 201 15.89 9.72 19.04
C ALA A 201 15.97 10.31 20.45
N ALA A 202 15.08 9.88 21.35
CA ALA A 202 15.09 10.23 22.76
C ALA A 202 16.13 9.43 23.61
N GLY A 203 16.96 8.60 22.98
CA GLY A 203 17.99 7.79 23.63
C GLY A 203 17.46 6.60 24.43
N LYS A 204 16.21 6.16 24.19
CA LYS A 204 15.68 4.94 24.80
C LYS A 204 16.29 3.72 24.12
N ALA A 205 16.95 2.86 24.92
CA ALA A 205 17.29 1.50 24.49
C ALA A 205 16.00 0.65 24.50
N ASP A 206 16.00 -0.43 23.76
CA ASP A 206 15.00 -1.51 23.83
C ASP A 206 13.53 -1.06 23.61
N VAL A 207 13.32 0.06 22.89
CA VAL A 207 11.98 0.59 22.58
C VAL A 207 11.11 -0.41 21.78
N GLU A 208 11.73 -1.37 21.13
CA GLU A 208 11.06 -2.37 20.31
C GLU A 208 10.55 -3.57 21.14
N GLU A 209 10.96 -3.70 22.40
CA GLU A 209 10.53 -4.80 23.27
C GLU A 209 9.07 -4.68 23.70
N ASP A 210 8.57 -3.46 23.91
CA ASP A 210 7.16 -3.20 24.23
C ASP A 210 6.43 -2.55 23.04
N GLY A 211 5.82 -3.38 22.21
CA GLY A 211 4.96 -2.94 21.12
C GLY A 211 3.48 -2.81 21.48
N SER A 212 3.14 -2.72 22.75
CA SER A 212 1.75 -2.55 23.19
C SER A 212 1.16 -1.23 22.69
N PRO A 213 -0.15 -1.15 22.44
CA PRO A 213 -0.80 0.10 22.01
C PRO A 213 -0.52 1.29 22.94
N ALA A 214 -0.47 1.05 24.24
CA ALA A 214 -0.17 2.09 25.22
C ALA A 214 1.28 2.60 25.12
N ALA A 215 2.26 1.70 24.96
CA ALA A 215 3.66 2.07 24.77
C ALA A 215 3.88 2.83 23.47
N ILE A 216 3.29 2.37 22.38
CA ILE A 216 3.33 3.04 21.07
C ILE A 216 2.74 4.45 21.17
N LYS A 217 1.54 4.59 21.76
CA LYS A 217 0.93 5.91 21.96
C LYS A 217 1.82 6.83 22.80
N ALA A 218 2.36 6.35 23.91
CA ALA A 218 3.24 7.13 24.76
C ALA A 218 4.51 7.62 24.04
N LEU A 219 5.03 6.87 23.08
CA LEU A 219 6.15 7.31 22.24
C LEU A 219 5.69 8.37 21.22
N LEU A 220 4.56 8.17 20.56
CA LEU A 220 4.00 9.11 19.58
C LEU A 220 3.66 10.46 20.21
N ASP A 221 3.17 10.47 21.44
CA ASP A 221 2.87 11.69 22.21
C ASP A 221 4.13 12.52 22.56
N THR A 222 5.35 11.96 22.39
CA THR A 222 6.61 12.72 22.57
C THR A 222 6.98 13.56 21.35
N ALA A 223 6.33 13.37 20.22
CA ALA A 223 6.61 14.15 19.01
C ALA A 223 6.30 15.64 19.25
N PRO A 224 7.18 16.56 18.83
CA PRO A 224 6.93 17.99 19.04
C PRO A 224 5.71 18.44 18.25
N GLU A 225 4.96 19.39 18.80
CA GLU A 225 3.95 20.11 18.06
C GLU A 225 4.62 21.08 17.08
N MET A 226 4.15 21.12 15.85
CA MET A 226 4.65 22.02 14.79
C MET A 226 3.45 22.57 14.00
N ASP A 227 3.48 23.87 13.73
CA ASP A 227 2.42 24.58 12.98
C ASP A 227 1.00 24.36 13.53
N GLY A 228 0.88 24.14 14.84
CA GLY A 228 -0.40 23.87 15.51
C GLY A 228 -0.92 22.45 15.37
N PHE A 229 -0.10 21.51 14.86
CA PHE A 229 -0.45 20.10 14.73
C PHE A 229 0.46 19.20 15.55
N THR A 230 -0.12 18.19 16.19
CA THR A 230 0.65 17.12 16.83
C THR A 230 1.39 16.27 15.80
N GLY A 231 2.43 15.54 16.21
CA GLY A 231 3.13 14.60 15.30
C GLY A 231 2.19 13.56 14.68
N LEU A 232 1.23 13.08 15.47
CA LEU A 232 0.24 12.11 15.00
C LEU A 232 -0.72 12.69 13.95
N GLN A 233 -1.18 13.94 14.17
CA GLN A 233 -1.98 14.65 13.16
C GLN A 233 -1.20 14.83 11.85
N ARG A 234 0.07 15.25 11.91
CA ARG A 234 0.91 15.44 10.74
C ARG A 234 1.17 14.13 9.99
N PHE A 235 1.31 13.01 10.71
CA PHE A 235 1.39 11.69 10.10
C PHE A 235 0.16 11.39 9.23
N PHE A 236 -1.05 11.52 9.79
CA PHE A 236 -2.28 11.25 9.03
C PHE A 236 -2.52 12.26 7.90
N LEU A 237 -2.17 13.53 8.09
CA LEU A 237 -2.26 14.54 7.03
C LEU A 237 -1.29 14.25 5.89
N SER A 238 -0.08 13.78 6.19
CA SER A 238 0.87 13.34 5.18
C SER A 238 0.35 12.11 4.44
N TYR A 239 -0.14 11.10 5.15
CA TYR A 239 -0.78 9.92 4.56
C TYR A 239 -1.92 10.31 3.62
N ALA A 240 -2.84 11.18 4.06
CA ALA A 240 -3.93 11.65 3.21
C ALA A 240 -3.42 12.41 1.97
N SER A 241 -2.30 13.13 2.09
CA SER A 241 -1.78 13.97 1.01
C SER A 241 -1.26 13.17 -0.19
N ILE A 242 -0.75 11.95 0.01
CA ILE A 242 -0.25 11.10 -1.08
C ILE A 242 -1.38 10.53 -1.95
N TRP A 243 -2.62 10.51 -1.45
CA TRP A 243 -3.80 9.99 -2.15
C TRP A 243 -4.61 11.07 -2.86
N ARG A 244 -4.17 12.33 -2.87
CA ARG A 244 -4.89 13.41 -3.56
C ARG A 244 -4.95 13.17 -5.06
N THR A 245 -6.12 12.87 -5.56
CA THR A 245 -6.38 12.64 -6.98
C THR A 245 -7.74 13.21 -7.38
N LYS A 246 -7.95 13.36 -8.68
CA LYS A 246 -9.23 13.78 -9.25
C LYS A 246 -9.46 13.06 -10.57
N ASN A 247 -10.52 12.29 -10.65
CA ASN A 247 -10.92 11.54 -11.83
C ASN A 247 -12.23 12.13 -12.42
N ARG A 248 -12.46 11.87 -13.71
CA ARG A 248 -13.80 12.06 -14.30
C ARG A 248 -14.72 10.93 -13.82
N ASP A 249 -16.03 11.19 -13.83
CA ASP A 249 -17.02 10.22 -13.34
C ASP A 249 -16.95 8.88 -14.08
N GLU A 250 -16.81 8.93 -15.42
CA GLU A 250 -16.74 7.71 -16.24
C GLU A 250 -15.51 6.85 -15.88
N LEU A 251 -14.38 7.50 -15.56
CA LEU A 251 -13.19 6.80 -15.14
C LEU A 251 -13.33 6.24 -13.71
N ALA A 252 -13.98 7.00 -12.82
CA ALA A 252 -14.26 6.55 -11.47
C ALA A 252 -15.17 5.31 -11.47
N GLU A 253 -16.24 5.32 -12.29
CA GLU A 253 -17.12 4.15 -12.47
C GLU A 253 -16.37 2.93 -13.06
N GLN A 254 -15.51 3.17 -14.05
CA GLN A 254 -14.71 2.11 -14.66
C GLN A 254 -13.75 1.48 -13.63
N TYR A 255 -13.07 2.29 -12.82
CA TYR A 255 -12.14 1.80 -11.81
C TYR A 255 -12.82 0.93 -10.75
N LEU A 256 -14.04 1.24 -10.34
CA LEU A 256 -14.80 0.38 -9.42
C LEU A 256 -15.01 -1.05 -9.95
N GLN A 257 -14.90 -1.27 -11.26
CA GLN A 257 -15.10 -2.58 -11.89
C GLN A 257 -13.81 -3.33 -12.18
N ILE A 258 -12.69 -2.63 -12.43
CA ILE A 258 -11.47 -3.25 -12.97
C ILE A 258 -10.21 -2.99 -12.14
N ASP A 259 -10.20 -1.97 -11.27
CA ASP A 259 -9.02 -1.62 -10.50
C ASP A 259 -9.03 -2.38 -9.16
N PRO A 260 -7.96 -3.12 -8.83
CA PRO A 260 -7.84 -3.78 -7.53
C PRO A 260 -7.65 -2.82 -6.37
N HIS A 261 -7.37 -1.52 -6.65
CA HIS A 261 -7.28 -0.48 -5.61
C HIS A 261 -8.65 0.15 -5.35
N SER A 262 -8.93 0.38 -4.09
CA SER A 262 -10.08 1.23 -3.71
C SER A 262 -9.86 2.68 -4.17
N PRO A 263 -10.94 3.45 -4.43
CA PRO A 263 -10.83 4.88 -4.67
C PRO A 263 -10.01 5.59 -3.59
N ALA A 264 -9.22 6.59 -3.97
CA ALA A 264 -8.31 7.31 -3.07
C ALA A 264 -8.99 7.85 -1.80
N GLU A 265 -10.26 8.24 -1.91
CA GLU A 265 -11.10 8.62 -0.76
C GLU A 265 -11.14 7.52 0.31
N PHE A 266 -11.27 6.25 -0.09
CA PHE A 266 -11.38 5.13 0.85
C PHE A 266 -10.02 4.51 1.21
N ARG A 267 -8.99 4.69 0.36
CA ARG A 267 -7.60 4.45 0.76
C ARG A 267 -7.18 5.37 1.91
N THR A 268 -7.79 6.55 2.02
CA THR A 268 -7.58 7.49 3.12
C THR A 268 -8.61 7.29 4.24
N ASN A 269 -9.87 7.62 3.98
CA ASN A 269 -10.89 7.70 5.03
C ASN A 269 -11.32 6.33 5.54
N GLY A 270 -11.48 5.36 4.64
CA GLY A 270 -11.82 3.98 5.00
C GLY A 270 -10.76 3.31 5.86
N ILE A 271 -9.48 3.60 5.58
CA ILE A 271 -8.36 3.10 6.39
C ILE A 271 -8.30 3.82 7.73
N ALA A 272 -8.30 5.17 7.73
CA ALA A 272 -8.19 5.95 8.97
C ALA A 272 -9.28 5.60 9.99
N SER A 273 -10.51 5.35 9.51
CA SER A 273 -11.64 4.94 10.39
C SER A 273 -11.43 3.60 11.11
N ASN A 274 -10.47 2.78 10.67
CA ASN A 274 -10.12 1.52 11.34
C ASN A 274 -8.93 1.66 12.31
N VAL A 275 -8.30 2.84 12.40
CA VAL A 275 -7.10 3.06 13.20
C VAL A 275 -7.42 3.85 14.47
N ASP A 276 -7.29 3.23 15.65
CA ASP A 276 -7.64 3.88 16.93
C ASP A 276 -6.91 5.20 17.15
N LEU A 277 -5.63 5.30 16.78
CA LEU A 277 -4.82 6.51 16.92
C LEU A 277 -5.33 7.69 16.06
N PHE A 278 -6.13 7.42 15.03
CA PHE A 278 -6.80 8.48 14.27
C PHE A 278 -7.84 9.21 15.12
N TYR A 279 -8.60 8.47 15.93
CA TYR A 279 -9.60 9.03 16.84
C TYR A 279 -8.93 9.89 17.91
N ASP A 280 -7.81 9.43 18.47
CA ASP A 280 -7.00 10.20 19.41
C ASP A 280 -6.44 11.49 18.78
N ALA A 281 -5.95 11.40 17.52
CA ALA A 281 -5.33 12.54 16.84
C ALA A 281 -6.31 13.68 16.57
N PHE A 282 -7.53 13.35 16.18
CA PHE A 282 -8.52 14.34 15.71
C PHE A 282 -9.73 14.50 16.63
N ASN A 283 -9.72 13.87 17.79
CA ASN A 283 -10.82 13.86 18.75
C ASN A 283 -12.16 13.44 18.14
N VAL A 284 -12.11 12.43 17.25
CA VAL A 284 -13.30 11.89 16.57
C VAL A 284 -14.14 11.13 17.58
N THR A 285 -15.43 11.45 17.63
CA THR A 285 -16.41 10.91 18.59
C THR A 285 -17.63 10.38 17.90
N GLU A 286 -18.47 9.67 18.63
CA GLU A 286 -19.78 9.20 18.13
C GLU A 286 -20.60 10.38 17.58
N GLY A 287 -21.09 10.20 16.32
CA GLY A 287 -21.81 11.22 15.58
C GLY A 287 -21.00 11.96 14.52
N ASP A 288 -19.65 11.85 14.55
CA ASP A 288 -18.81 12.38 13.47
C ASP A 288 -18.85 11.45 12.24
N ALA A 289 -18.72 12.02 11.04
CA ALA A 289 -18.85 11.28 9.78
C ALA A 289 -17.87 10.12 9.61
N MET A 290 -16.68 10.20 10.22
CA MET A 290 -15.66 9.15 10.18
C MET A 290 -15.68 8.26 11.43
N TRP A 291 -16.68 8.41 12.29
CA TRP A 291 -16.81 7.54 13.46
C TRP A 291 -17.17 6.10 13.03
N LEU A 292 -16.42 5.16 13.54
CA LEU A 292 -16.71 3.73 13.47
C LEU A 292 -16.65 3.18 14.89
N ASP A 293 -17.69 2.43 15.27
CA ASP A 293 -17.72 1.80 16.58
C ASP A 293 -16.45 0.94 16.80
N PRO A 294 -15.82 0.99 17.98
CA PRO A 294 -14.59 0.24 18.25
C PRO A 294 -14.67 -1.27 17.90
N ASP A 295 -15.83 -1.89 18.11
CA ASP A 295 -16.06 -3.31 17.78
C ASP A 295 -16.20 -3.55 16.26
N ALA A 296 -16.50 -2.52 15.49
CA ALA A 296 -16.58 -2.57 14.02
C ALA A 296 -15.26 -2.24 13.33
N ARG A 297 -14.25 -1.73 14.05
CA ARG A 297 -12.92 -1.45 13.50
C ARG A 297 -12.19 -2.73 13.19
N VAL A 298 -11.80 -2.89 11.93
CA VAL A 298 -11.10 -4.10 11.47
C VAL A 298 -9.61 -3.98 11.78
N ARG A 299 -9.05 -5.06 12.29
CA ARG A 299 -7.59 -5.23 12.50
C ARG A 299 -7.19 -6.55 11.88
N ILE A 300 -6.34 -6.50 10.88
CA ILE A 300 -5.86 -7.72 10.21
C ILE A 300 -4.67 -8.31 10.97
N TRP A 301 -3.68 -7.46 11.32
CA TRP A 301 -2.42 -7.82 11.99
C TRP A 301 -2.31 -7.21 13.38
#